data_45904c25e883797888396e5dfe398fa3
#
_entry.id   45904c25e883797888396e5dfe398fa3
#
_cell.length_a   1.000
_cell.length_b   1.000
_cell.length_c   1.000
_cell.angle_alpha   90.00
_cell.angle_beta   90.00
_cell.angle_gamma   90.00
#
_symmetry.space_group_name_H-M   'P 1'
#
loop_
_entity.id
_entity.type
_entity.pdbx_description
1 polymer ?
#
loop_
_entity_poly.entity_id
_entity_poly.type
_entity_poly.pdbx_seq_one_letter_code
_entity_poly.pdbx_strand_id
1 'polypeptide(L)'
;MNITEKTDEEILALARPLWRDLVKYSNEGKYGEFARNFSSSLARAIDQVVAGHQFANSELARNLAEEIDPLGIIRRGEHVTVVYRQRSTKKPGEWLGRLVLGYEDGKVRIFGASIF
;
A
#
# COMPACT_ATOMS: atom_id res chain seq x y z
N MET A 1 -19.92 7.49 6.78
CA MET A 1 -19.04 6.59 7.57
C MET A 1 -17.60 6.98 7.36
N ASN A 2 -16.84 7.05 8.42
CA ASN A 2 -15.43 7.44 8.36
C ASN A 2 -14.57 6.27 8.85
N ILE A 3 -13.55 5.89 8.09
CA ILE A 3 -12.68 4.77 8.42
C ILE A 3 -11.93 4.99 9.75
N THR A 4 -11.73 6.24 10.17
CA THR A 4 -11.08 6.56 11.44
C THR A 4 -11.88 6.12 12.66
N GLU A 5 -13.17 5.81 12.49
CA GLU A 5 -14.03 5.32 13.56
C GLU A 5 -13.85 3.84 13.87
N LYS A 6 -13.17 3.11 12.99
CA LYS A 6 -12.91 1.68 13.22
C LYS A 6 -11.80 1.49 14.24
N THR A 7 -11.82 0.33 14.91
CA THR A 7 -10.76 -0.05 15.85
C THR A 7 -9.45 -0.34 15.09
N ASP A 8 -8.34 -0.34 15.80
CA ASP A 8 -7.05 -0.72 15.22
C ASP A 8 -7.10 -2.11 14.61
N GLU A 9 -7.74 -3.06 15.29
CA GLU A 9 -7.86 -4.44 14.78
C GLU A 9 -8.64 -4.49 13.47
N GLU A 10 -9.74 -3.75 13.39
CA GLU A 10 -10.54 -3.68 12.16
C GLU A 10 -9.77 -3.05 11.01
N ILE A 11 -9.03 -1.97 11.30
CA ILE A 11 -8.20 -1.30 10.29
C ILE A 11 -7.10 -2.23 9.79
N LEU A 12 -6.41 -2.91 10.70
CA LEU A 12 -5.35 -3.85 10.32
C LEU A 12 -5.89 -5.02 9.50
N ALA A 13 -7.09 -5.50 9.83
CA ALA A 13 -7.74 -6.57 9.07
C ALA A 13 -8.09 -6.13 7.64
N LEU A 14 -8.49 -4.87 7.44
CA LEU A 14 -8.74 -4.32 6.11
C LEU A 14 -7.44 -4.08 5.34
N ALA A 15 -6.42 -3.59 6.02
CA ALA A 15 -5.16 -3.21 5.40
C ALA A 15 -4.32 -4.40 4.94
N ARG A 16 -4.31 -5.49 5.71
CA ARG A 16 -3.44 -6.65 5.46
C ARG A 16 -3.59 -7.23 4.05
N PRO A 17 -4.80 -7.61 3.60
CA PRO A 17 -4.93 -8.15 2.25
C PRO A 17 -4.57 -7.13 1.16
N LEU A 18 -4.84 -5.86 1.38
CA LEU A 18 -4.48 -4.81 0.44
C LEU A 18 -2.97 -4.66 0.30
N TRP A 19 -2.25 -4.66 1.43
CA TRP A 19 -0.78 -4.58 1.39
C TRP A 19 -0.16 -5.82 0.78
N ARG A 20 -0.69 -7.01 1.11
CA ARG A 20 -0.24 -8.27 0.52
C ARG A 20 -0.39 -8.29 -0.98
N ASP A 21 -1.51 -7.78 -1.50
CA ASP A 21 -1.71 -7.66 -2.94
C ASP A 21 -0.72 -6.68 -3.57
N LEU A 22 -0.45 -5.56 -2.91
CA LEU A 22 0.56 -4.61 -3.37
C LEU A 22 1.93 -5.29 -3.47
N VAL A 23 2.34 -6.03 -2.45
CA VAL A 23 3.60 -6.76 -2.44
C VAL A 23 3.64 -7.79 -3.56
N LYS A 24 2.59 -8.59 -3.70
CA LYS A 24 2.50 -9.64 -4.72
C LYS A 24 2.65 -9.06 -6.12
N TYR A 25 1.83 -8.07 -6.46
CA TYR A 25 1.84 -7.51 -7.80
C TYR A 25 3.05 -6.63 -8.08
N SER A 26 3.61 -6.04 -7.02
CA SER A 26 4.90 -5.36 -7.09
C SER A 26 5.99 -6.34 -7.52
N ASN A 27 6.08 -7.47 -6.84
CA ASN A 27 7.08 -8.49 -7.15
C ASN A 27 6.90 -9.08 -8.56
N GLU A 28 5.66 -9.19 -9.03
CA GLU A 28 5.36 -9.70 -10.37
C GLU A 28 5.51 -8.65 -11.47
N GLY A 29 5.70 -7.39 -11.10
CA GLY A 29 5.79 -6.29 -12.06
C GLY A 29 4.49 -5.98 -12.76
N LYS A 30 3.36 -6.28 -12.13
CA LYS A 30 2.02 -6.10 -12.72
C LYS A 30 1.38 -4.84 -12.16
N TYR A 31 1.70 -3.70 -12.78
CA TYR A 31 1.24 -2.41 -12.29
C TYR A 31 -0.29 -2.27 -12.33
N GLY A 32 -0.96 -2.76 -13.36
CA GLY A 32 -2.42 -2.68 -13.46
C GLY A 32 -3.12 -3.32 -12.27
N GLU A 33 -2.74 -4.54 -11.92
CA GLU A 33 -3.26 -5.24 -10.75
C GLU A 33 -2.83 -4.58 -9.45
N PHE A 34 -1.59 -4.07 -9.41
CA PHE A 34 -1.06 -3.33 -8.25
C PHE A 34 -1.93 -2.11 -7.93
N ALA A 35 -2.39 -1.39 -8.95
CA ALA A 35 -3.16 -0.16 -8.79
C ALA A 35 -4.68 -0.40 -8.69
N ARG A 36 -5.12 -1.65 -8.71
CA ARG A 36 -6.54 -2.01 -8.79
C ARG A 36 -7.42 -1.39 -7.70
N ASN A 37 -6.89 -1.24 -6.51
CA ASN A 37 -7.64 -0.71 -5.36
C ASN A 37 -7.31 0.75 -5.05
N PHE A 38 -6.67 1.45 -5.99
CA PHE A 38 -6.37 2.87 -5.81
C PHE A 38 -7.65 3.71 -5.87
N SER A 39 -7.69 4.76 -5.04
CA SER A 39 -8.72 5.78 -5.15
C SER A 39 -8.63 6.49 -6.50
N SER A 40 -9.71 7.12 -6.92
CA SER A 40 -9.71 7.90 -8.16
C SER A 40 -8.65 8.99 -8.15
N SER A 41 -8.47 9.66 -7.01
CA SER A 41 -7.48 10.74 -6.88
C SER A 41 -6.06 10.21 -7.00
N LEU A 42 -5.76 9.08 -6.38
CA LEU A 42 -4.43 8.47 -6.48
C LEU A 42 -4.16 7.99 -7.91
N ALA A 43 -5.14 7.33 -8.52
CA ALA A 43 -5.01 6.84 -9.89
C ALA A 43 -4.75 8.00 -10.88
N ARG A 44 -5.41 9.15 -10.70
CA ARG A 44 -5.20 10.31 -11.56
C ARG A 44 -3.85 11.01 -11.33
N ALA A 45 -3.31 10.92 -10.14
CA ALA A 45 -2.05 11.57 -9.78
C ALA A 45 -0.82 10.86 -10.34
N ILE A 46 -0.97 9.63 -10.81
CA ILE A 46 0.15 8.78 -11.25
C ILE A 46 0.08 8.60 -12.77
N ASP A 47 1.19 8.93 -13.46
CA ASP A 47 1.35 8.56 -14.86
C ASP A 47 1.66 7.07 -14.92
N GLN A 48 0.73 6.28 -15.45
CA GLN A 48 0.83 4.83 -15.47
C GLN A 48 2.01 4.31 -16.29
N VAL A 49 2.38 4.99 -17.36
CA VAL A 49 3.51 4.58 -18.21
C VAL A 49 4.82 4.78 -17.44
N VAL A 50 5.02 5.96 -16.87
CA VAL A 50 6.23 6.29 -16.10
C VAL A 50 6.32 5.40 -14.87
N ALA A 51 5.22 5.25 -14.13
CA ALA A 51 5.17 4.40 -12.94
C ALA A 51 5.47 2.94 -13.27
N GLY A 52 4.93 2.44 -14.37
CA GLY A 52 5.18 1.07 -14.82
C GLY A 52 6.66 0.83 -15.14
N HIS A 53 7.32 1.78 -15.79
CA HIS A 53 8.76 1.69 -16.08
C HIS A 53 9.59 1.72 -14.80
N GLN A 54 9.31 2.66 -13.90
CA GLN A 54 10.02 2.76 -12.63
C GLN A 54 9.86 1.49 -11.82
N PHE A 55 8.65 0.95 -11.80
CA PHE A 55 8.30 -0.26 -11.09
C PHE A 55 9.06 -1.48 -11.62
N ALA A 56 9.06 -1.64 -12.94
CA ALA A 56 9.72 -2.76 -13.59
C ALA A 56 11.25 -2.76 -13.38
N ASN A 57 11.84 -1.56 -13.21
CA ASN A 57 13.27 -1.39 -13.04
C ASN A 57 13.71 -1.25 -11.58
N SER A 58 12.77 -1.27 -10.64
CA SER A 58 13.11 -1.15 -9.22
C SER A 58 13.44 -2.51 -8.62
N GLU A 59 14.69 -2.71 -8.22
CA GLU A 59 15.10 -3.93 -7.54
C GLU A 59 14.34 -4.11 -6.22
N LEU A 60 14.15 -3.04 -5.46
CA LEU A 60 13.39 -3.10 -4.21
C LEU A 60 11.93 -3.48 -4.47
N ALA A 61 11.26 -2.81 -5.40
CA ALA A 61 9.86 -3.02 -5.68
C ALA A 61 9.56 -4.44 -6.19
N ARG A 62 10.53 -5.10 -6.79
CA ARG A 62 10.38 -6.44 -7.37
C ARG A 62 10.80 -7.57 -6.44
N ASN A 63 11.29 -7.25 -5.24
CA ASN A 63 11.85 -8.23 -4.31
C ASN A 63 11.42 -7.95 -2.86
N LEU A 64 10.14 -7.68 -2.66
CA LEU A 64 9.59 -7.45 -1.33
C LEU A 64 9.28 -8.78 -0.65
N ALA A 65 9.62 -8.88 0.64
CA ALA A 65 9.28 -10.05 1.44
C ALA A 65 7.77 -10.07 1.72
N GLU A 66 7.20 -11.26 1.79
CA GLU A 66 5.77 -11.43 2.08
C GLU A 66 5.43 -11.12 3.54
N GLU A 67 6.38 -11.30 4.44
CA GLU A 67 6.18 -11.01 5.86
C GLU A 67 6.17 -9.52 6.11
N ILE A 68 5.17 -9.06 6.83
CA ILE A 68 5.01 -7.66 7.19
C ILE A 68 4.68 -7.56 8.68
N ASP A 69 5.27 -6.55 9.33
CA ASP A 69 5.00 -6.27 10.74
C ASP A 69 4.29 -4.92 10.85
N PRO A 70 3.03 -4.89 11.32
CA PRO A 70 2.37 -3.61 11.54
C PRO A 70 3.02 -2.88 12.72
N LEU A 71 3.35 -1.61 12.53
CA LEU A 71 4.02 -0.78 13.54
C LEU A 71 3.08 0.21 14.20
N GLY A 72 2.01 0.60 13.52
CA GLY A 72 1.07 1.55 14.09
C GLY A 72 0.08 2.07 13.07
N ILE A 73 -0.87 2.85 13.57
CA ILE A 73 -1.92 3.46 12.78
C ILE A 73 -2.00 4.94 13.16
N ILE A 74 -2.07 5.79 12.15
CA ILE A 74 -2.29 7.22 12.33
C ILE A 74 -3.64 7.56 11.73
N ARG A 75 -4.49 8.23 12.51
CA ARG A 75 -5.80 8.69 12.07
C ARG A 75 -5.77 10.19 11.85
N ARG A 76 -6.19 10.62 10.65
CA ARG A 76 -6.21 12.05 10.34
C ARG A 76 -7.27 12.36 9.29
N GLY A 77 -8.19 13.26 9.60
CA GLY A 77 -9.28 13.62 8.69
C GLY A 77 -10.20 12.44 8.43
N GLU A 78 -10.30 12.03 7.19
CA GLU A 78 -11.13 10.90 6.77
C GLU A 78 -10.29 9.68 6.37
N HIS A 79 -9.01 9.67 6.73
CA HIS A 79 -8.09 8.62 6.31
C HIS A 79 -7.36 8.04 7.50
N VAL A 80 -6.90 6.80 7.32
CA VAL A 80 -5.97 6.17 8.25
C VAL A 80 -4.70 5.84 7.48
N THR A 81 -3.56 5.98 8.15
CA THR A 81 -2.28 5.55 7.62
C THR A 81 -1.81 4.37 8.45
N VAL A 82 -1.66 3.22 7.81
CA VAL A 82 -1.08 2.03 8.45
C VAL A 82 0.40 2.01 8.11
N VAL A 83 1.21 1.83 9.14
CA VAL A 83 2.66 1.82 9.01
C VAL A 83 3.15 0.40 9.23
N TYR A 84 3.94 -0.12 8.29
CA TYR A 84 4.48 -1.47 8.33
C TYR A 84 6.01 -1.43 8.31
N ARG A 85 6.62 -2.44 8.97
CA ARG A 85 8.02 -2.78 8.71
C ARG A 85 8.04 -3.75 7.54
N GLN A 86 8.69 -3.36 6.46
CA GLN A 86 8.81 -4.14 5.24
C GLN A 86 10.26 -4.55 5.05
N ARG A 87 10.48 -5.78 4.60
CA ARG A 87 11.81 -6.29 4.29
C ARG A 87 11.89 -6.66 2.82
N SER A 88 13.11 -6.79 2.32
CA SER A 88 13.41 -7.26 0.98
C SER A 88 13.95 -8.69 1.04
N THR A 89 13.66 -9.48 0.00
CA THR A 89 14.24 -10.82 -0.14
C THR A 89 15.68 -10.78 -0.63
N LYS A 90 16.15 -9.64 -1.16
CA LYS A 90 17.49 -9.52 -1.73
C LYS A 90 18.39 -8.55 -0.99
N LYS A 91 17.85 -7.48 -0.43
CA LYS A 91 18.64 -6.47 0.26
C LYS A 91 18.48 -6.60 1.77
N PRO A 92 19.57 -6.56 2.54
CA PRO A 92 19.44 -6.54 4.00
C PRO A 92 18.90 -5.18 4.46
N GLY A 93 18.24 -5.17 5.61
CA GLY A 93 17.70 -3.96 6.20
C GLY A 93 16.17 -3.96 6.26
N GLU A 94 15.64 -2.84 6.71
CA GLU A 94 14.21 -2.66 6.92
C GLU A 94 13.77 -1.36 6.27
N TRP A 95 12.55 -1.37 5.76
CA TRP A 95 11.93 -0.21 5.12
C TRP A 95 10.62 0.12 5.80
N LEU A 96 10.26 1.39 5.71
CA LEU A 96 8.96 1.86 6.18
C LEU A 96 7.93 1.71 5.07
N GLY A 97 6.95 0.84 5.28
CA GLY A 97 5.80 0.73 4.41
C GLY A 97 4.68 1.62 4.93
N ARG A 98 4.07 2.40 4.05
CA ARG A 98 3.00 3.32 4.39
C ARG A 98 1.81 3.09 3.48
N LEU A 99 0.64 2.83 4.07
CA LEU A 99 -0.60 2.57 3.35
C LEU A 99 -1.68 3.50 3.87
N VAL A 100 -2.17 4.39 3.01
CA VAL A 100 -3.23 5.33 3.38
C VAL A 100 -4.55 4.79 2.84
N LEU A 101 -5.53 4.62 3.72
CA LEU A 101 -6.86 4.08 3.39
C LEU A 101 -7.95 5.08 3.71
N GLY A 102 -9.01 5.04 2.93
CA GLY A 102 -10.24 5.79 3.15
C GLY A 102 -11.38 5.14 2.38
N TYR A 103 -12.56 5.72 2.51
CA TYR A 103 -13.72 5.27 1.74
C TYR A 103 -13.88 6.10 0.47
N GLU A 104 -14.24 5.43 -0.62
CA GLU A 104 -14.66 6.05 -1.86
C GLU A 104 -15.82 5.21 -2.40
N ASP A 105 -16.95 5.85 -2.62
CA ASP A 105 -18.18 5.18 -3.10
C ASP A 105 -18.56 3.96 -2.24
N GLY A 106 -18.41 4.10 -0.93
CA GLY A 106 -18.77 3.05 0.03
C GLY A 106 -17.79 1.91 0.14
N LYS A 107 -16.64 1.99 -0.55
CA LYS A 107 -15.61 0.95 -0.54
C LYS A 107 -14.30 1.49 0.01
N VAL A 108 -13.56 0.64 0.72
CA VAL A 108 -12.21 0.98 1.16
C VAL A 108 -11.29 1.01 -0.06
N ARG A 109 -10.57 2.15 -0.22
CA ARG A 109 -9.64 2.35 -1.32
C ARG A 109 -8.30 2.83 -0.79
N ILE A 110 -7.27 2.66 -1.60
CA ILE A 110 -5.91 3.11 -1.29
C ILE A 110 -5.73 4.53 -1.80
N PHE A 111 -5.45 5.45 -0.88
CA PHE A 111 -5.21 6.87 -1.18
C PHE A 111 -3.74 7.21 -1.23
N GLY A 112 -2.88 6.33 -0.77
CA GLY A 112 -1.44 6.46 -0.86
C GLY A 112 -0.75 5.16 -0.49
N ALA A 113 0.38 4.88 -1.11
CA ALA A 113 1.21 3.73 -0.79
C ALA A 113 2.66 4.08 -1.12
N SER A 114 3.56 3.81 -0.19
CA SER A 114 4.98 4.10 -0.37
C SER A 114 5.85 3.20 0.50
N ILE A 115 7.10 3.05 0.08
CA ILE A 115 8.15 2.36 0.84
C ILE A 115 9.39 3.23 0.79
N PHE A 116 9.98 3.50 1.95
CA PHE A 116 11.22 4.27 2.01
C PHE A 116 12.03 4.02 3.29
#